data_4548884b70fcd44bc7b538646cb81485
#
_entry.id   4548884b70fcd44bc7b538646cb81485
#
_cell.length_a   1.000
_cell.length_b   1.000
_cell.length_c   1.000
_cell.angle_alpha   90.00
_cell.angle_beta   90.00
_cell.angle_gamma   90.00
#
_symmetry.space_group_name_H-M   'P 1'
#
loop_
_entity.id
_entity.type
_entity.pdbx_description
1 polymer ?
#
loop_
_entity_poly.entity_id
_entity_poly.type
_entity_poly.pdbx_seq_one_letter_code
_entity_poly.pdbx_strand_id
1 'polypeptide(L)'
;MVTRKIVSKRRAHAIKNGYRSGLEEDLAESLKARGVKYTYEETKIRYIQPASEHQYTADFELENGIIIESKGRFLVADRKKHLLIKRQQPHLDIRFVFSNSKQKISKNSRTSYADWCNKNGFLYSDKEIPDSWIKERRRSMKDGRRIDS
;
A
#
# COMPACT_ATOMS: atom_id res chain seq x y z
N MET A 1 12.33 -29.21 15.43
CA MET A 1 11.83 -28.17 16.36
C MET A 1 10.97 -27.17 15.60
N VAL A 2 9.72 -27.07 15.96
CA VAL A 2 8.85 -26.03 15.38
C VAL A 2 9.09 -24.74 16.17
N THR A 3 9.75 -23.77 15.57
CA THR A 3 9.87 -22.44 16.14
C THR A 3 8.52 -21.74 16.00
N ARG A 4 7.83 -21.56 17.12
CA ARG A 4 6.62 -20.73 17.14
C ARG A 4 7.04 -19.28 16.89
N LYS A 5 6.57 -18.68 15.79
CA LYS A 5 6.71 -17.23 15.59
C LYS A 5 5.95 -16.52 16.71
N ILE A 6 6.67 -15.79 17.53
CA ILE A 6 6.05 -14.94 18.54
C ILE A 6 5.38 -13.77 17.80
N VAL A 7 4.04 -13.76 17.78
CA VAL A 7 3.27 -12.65 17.24
C VAL A 7 3.27 -11.53 18.28
N SER A 8 3.62 -10.31 17.88
CA SER A 8 3.56 -9.16 18.79
C SER A 8 2.12 -8.94 19.29
N LYS A 9 1.97 -8.37 20.49
CA LYS A 9 0.65 -8.06 21.07
C LYS A 9 -0.17 -7.16 20.12
N ARG A 10 0.48 -6.19 19.50
CA ARG A 10 -0.15 -5.28 18.54
C ARG A 10 -0.70 -6.02 17.33
N ARG A 11 0.07 -6.96 16.77
CA ARG A 11 -0.37 -7.79 15.64
C ARG A 11 -1.51 -8.72 16.03
N ALA A 12 -1.45 -9.31 17.22
CA ALA A 12 -2.52 -10.18 17.73
C ALA A 12 -3.83 -9.40 17.88
N HIS A 13 -3.80 -8.17 18.38
CA HIS A 13 -4.95 -7.28 18.48
C HIS A 13 -5.52 -6.94 17.10
N ALA A 14 -4.67 -6.62 16.14
CA ALA A 14 -5.08 -6.35 14.77
C ALA A 14 -5.78 -7.55 14.12
N ILE A 15 -5.21 -8.74 14.27
CA ILE A 15 -5.81 -9.99 13.74
C ILE A 15 -7.18 -10.23 14.35
N LYS A 16 -7.33 -10.03 15.67
CA LYS A 16 -8.62 -10.18 16.36
C LYS A 16 -9.69 -9.25 15.78
N ASN A 17 -9.30 -8.06 15.33
CA ASN A 17 -10.22 -7.08 14.72
C ASN A 17 -10.32 -7.20 13.19
N GLY A 18 -9.81 -8.28 12.61
CA GLY A 18 -9.92 -8.57 11.18
C GLY A 18 -8.83 -7.98 10.29
N TYR A 19 -7.74 -7.45 10.88
CA TYR A 19 -6.62 -6.88 10.14
C TYR A 19 -5.35 -7.73 10.27
N ARG A 20 -4.49 -7.67 9.25
CA ARG A 20 -3.27 -8.49 9.17
C ARG A 20 -2.12 -7.91 9.97
N SER A 21 -2.15 -6.63 10.29
CA SER A 21 -1.09 -5.94 11.04
C SER A 21 -1.65 -4.80 11.88
N GLY A 22 -0.85 -4.35 12.87
CA GLY A 22 -1.21 -3.19 13.68
C GLY A 22 -1.27 -1.90 12.86
N LEU A 23 -0.43 -1.76 11.84
CA LEU A 23 -0.47 -0.61 10.93
C LEU A 23 -1.79 -0.58 10.14
N GLU A 24 -2.22 -1.71 9.58
CA GLU A 24 -3.50 -1.79 8.87
C GLU A 24 -4.68 -1.43 9.77
N GLU A 25 -4.68 -1.94 11.00
CA GLU A 25 -5.72 -1.60 12.00
C GLU A 25 -5.74 -0.11 12.28
N ASP A 26 -4.55 0.50 12.52
CA ASP A 26 -4.44 1.93 12.78
C ASP A 26 -4.96 2.76 11.60
N LEU A 27 -4.64 2.37 10.37
CA LEU A 27 -5.11 3.06 9.17
C LEU A 27 -6.63 2.94 9.02
N ALA A 28 -7.19 1.75 9.24
CA ALA A 28 -8.64 1.53 9.17
C ALA A 28 -9.38 2.37 10.22
N GLU A 29 -8.88 2.39 11.44
CA GLU A 29 -9.47 3.21 12.52
C GLU A 29 -9.40 4.70 12.18
N SER A 30 -8.27 5.15 11.62
CA SER A 30 -8.09 6.53 11.18
C SER A 30 -9.08 6.91 10.08
N LEU A 31 -9.28 6.05 9.10
CA LEU A 31 -10.26 6.29 8.02
C LEU A 31 -11.69 6.36 8.56
N LYS A 32 -12.07 5.44 9.45
CA LYS A 32 -13.38 5.44 10.09
C LYS A 32 -13.62 6.73 10.89
N ALA A 33 -12.62 7.16 11.66
CA ALA A 33 -12.72 8.38 12.48
C ALA A 33 -12.86 9.63 11.61
N ARG A 34 -12.29 9.65 10.41
CA ARG A 34 -12.38 10.75 9.45
C ARG A 34 -13.61 10.64 8.52
N GLY A 35 -14.44 9.62 8.70
CA GLY A 35 -15.65 9.41 7.90
C GLY A 35 -15.39 9.08 6.43
N VAL A 36 -14.21 8.51 6.12
CA VAL A 36 -13.83 8.16 4.76
C VAL A 36 -14.29 6.74 4.42
N LYS A 37 -15.02 6.61 3.32
CA LYS A 37 -15.38 5.29 2.80
C LYS A 37 -14.16 4.63 2.18
N TYR A 38 -13.96 3.35 2.48
CA TYR A 38 -12.88 2.55 1.93
C TYR A 38 -13.31 1.08 1.83
N THR A 39 -12.59 0.33 1.03
CA THR A 39 -12.66 -1.13 1.03
C THR A 39 -11.36 -1.68 1.63
N TYR A 40 -11.45 -2.82 2.29
CA TYR A 40 -10.29 -3.51 2.87
C TYR A 40 -10.17 -4.90 2.26
N GLU A 41 -9.03 -5.17 1.63
CA GLU A 41 -8.71 -6.46 0.99
C GLU A 41 -9.75 -6.97 -0.02
N GLU A 42 -10.49 -6.05 -0.66
CA GLU A 42 -11.48 -6.39 -1.69
C GLU A 42 -10.98 -6.09 -3.09
N THR A 43 -10.14 -5.05 -3.25
CA THR A 43 -9.64 -4.62 -4.55
C THR A 43 -8.61 -5.60 -5.10
N LYS A 44 -8.95 -6.29 -6.17
CA LYS A 44 -8.10 -7.29 -6.83
C LYS A 44 -7.45 -6.68 -8.06
N ILE A 45 -6.13 -6.68 -8.10
CA ILE A 45 -5.34 -6.10 -9.19
C ILE A 45 -4.56 -7.20 -9.88
N ARG A 46 -4.82 -7.38 -11.18
CA ARG A 46 -4.13 -8.38 -12.00
C ARG A 46 -2.83 -7.83 -12.54
N TYR A 47 -1.81 -8.66 -12.56
CA TYR A 47 -0.53 -8.37 -13.19
C TYR A 47 0.09 -9.65 -13.70
N ILE A 48 1.01 -9.54 -14.67
CA ILE A 48 1.72 -10.68 -15.23
C ILE A 48 3.18 -10.59 -14.80
N GLN A 49 3.63 -11.63 -14.10
CA GLN A 49 5.04 -11.89 -13.91
C GLN A 49 5.56 -12.64 -15.14
N PRO A 50 6.80 -12.41 -15.62
CA PRO A 50 7.35 -13.25 -16.70
C PRO A 50 7.17 -14.74 -16.35
N ALA A 51 6.44 -15.50 -17.17
CA ALA A 51 6.08 -16.90 -17.02
C ALA A 51 4.83 -17.22 -16.17
N SER A 52 4.13 -16.27 -15.54
CA SER A 52 2.89 -16.57 -14.81
C SER A 52 2.01 -15.34 -14.59
N GLU A 53 0.69 -15.56 -14.55
CA GLU A 53 -0.26 -14.55 -14.12
C GLU A 53 -0.36 -14.52 -12.61
N HIS A 54 -0.39 -13.32 -12.04
CA HIS A 54 -0.57 -13.11 -10.62
C HIS A 54 -1.66 -12.08 -10.36
N GLN A 55 -2.21 -12.17 -9.18
CA GLN A 55 -3.18 -11.21 -8.67
C GLN A 55 -2.75 -10.81 -7.27
N TYR A 56 -2.72 -9.50 -7.01
CA TYR A 56 -2.53 -9.05 -5.64
C TYR A 56 -3.75 -8.31 -5.16
N THR A 57 -3.99 -8.39 -3.86
CA THR A 57 -5.11 -7.69 -3.22
C THR A 57 -4.55 -6.45 -2.52
N ALA A 58 -5.00 -5.27 -2.93
CA ALA A 58 -4.63 -4.02 -2.29
C ALA A 58 -5.20 -3.95 -0.86
N ASP A 59 -4.47 -3.29 0.04
CA ASP A 59 -4.93 -3.15 1.42
C ASP A 59 -6.20 -2.29 1.49
N PHE A 60 -6.16 -1.09 0.91
CA PHE A 60 -7.29 -0.17 0.92
C PHE A 60 -7.49 0.47 -0.45
N GLU A 61 -8.74 0.75 -0.79
CA GLU A 61 -9.10 1.65 -1.86
C GLU A 61 -10.00 2.73 -1.29
N LEU A 62 -9.58 3.99 -1.44
CA LEU A 62 -10.34 5.14 -0.98
C LEU A 62 -11.48 5.45 -1.97
N GLU A 63 -12.49 6.16 -1.49
CA GLU A 63 -13.64 6.53 -2.33
C GLU A 63 -13.27 7.36 -3.56
N ASN A 64 -12.12 8.08 -3.52
CA ASN A 64 -11.59 8.84 -4.65
C ASN A 64 -10.75 8.00 -5.63
N GLY A 65 -10.65 6.70 -5.41
CA GLY A 65 -9.92 5.78 -6.27
C GLY A 65 -8.43 5.59 -5.94
N ILE A 66 -7.90 6.31 -4.96
CA ILE A 66 -6.52 6.12 -4.52
C ILE A 66 -6.40 4.78 -3.82
N ILE A 67 -5.40 3.99 -4.23
CA ILE A 67 -5.10 2.69 -3.65
C ILE A 67 -3.96 2.85 -2.64
N ILE A 68 -4.18 2.39 -1.42
CA ILE A 68 -3.22 2.48 -0.34
C ILE A 68 -2.65 1.10 -0.05
N GLU A 69 -1.34 1.03 -0.06
CA GLU A 69 -0.58 -0.16 0.33
C GLU A 69 0.25 0.16 1.58
N SER A 70 -0.03 -0.53 2.68
CA SER A 70 0.70 -0.33 3.93
C SER A 70 1.85 -1.32 4.05
N LYS A 71 3.04 -0.85 4.45
CA LYS A 71 4.24 -1.67 4.57
C LYS A 71 5.02 -1.37 5.83
N GLY A 72 5.19 -2.38 6.67
CA GLY A 72 6.20 -2.35 7.73
C GLY A 72 7.58 -2.65 7.15
N ARG A 73 7.69 -3.72 6.34
CA ARG A 73 8.90 -4.11 5.62
C ARG A 73 8.61 -4.12 4.12
N PHE A 74 9.45 -3.45 3.38
CA PHE A 74 9.34 -3.31 1.93
C PHE A 74 10.39 -4.18 1.24
N LEU A 75 10.09 -5.46 1.10
CA LEU A 75 11.02 -6.47 0.60
C LEU A 75 11.21 -6.35 -0.92
N VAL A 76 12.29 -6.99 -1.41
CA VAL A 76 12.60 -6.98 -2.85
C VAL A 76 11.45 -7.54 -3.70
N ALA A 77 10.76 -8.57 -3.21
CA ALA A 77 9.60 -9.14 -3.90
C ALA A 77 8.46 -8.12 -4.03
N ASP A 78 8.20 -7.34 -2.96
CA ASP A 78 7.19 -6.28 -2.98
C ASP A 78 7.56 -5.19 -4.00
N ARG A 79 8.81 -4.76 -3.99
CA ARG A 79 9.29 -3.72 -4.90
C ARG A 79 9.17 -4.15 -6.37
N LYS A 80 9.61 -5.37 -6.70
CA LYS A 80 9.48 -5.92 -8.06
C LYS A 80 8.02 -6.01 -8.50
N LYS A 81 7.15 -6.49 -7.61
CA LYS A 81 5.71 -6.61 -7.88
C LYS A 81 5.11 -5.25 -8.24
N HIS A 82 5.37 -4.23 -7.43
CA HIS A 82 4.78 -2.90 -7.66
C HIS A 82 5.35 -2.20 -8.90
N LEU A 83 6.59 -2.47 -9.28
CA LEU A 83 7.14 -1.99 -10.55
C LEU A 83 6.42 -2.63 -11.75
N LEU A 84 6.15 -3.93 -11.68
CA LEU A 84 5.40 -4.64 -12.73
C LEU A 84 3.96 -4.10 -12.82
N ILE A 85 3.29 -3.94 -11.70
CA ILE A 85 1.93 -3.42 -11.66
C ILE A 85 1.87 -2.00 -12.25
N LYS A 86 2.81 -1.14 -11.86
CA LYS A 86 2.88 0.23 -12.38
C LYS A 86 3.06 0.25 -13.90
N ARG A 87 3.88 -0.65 -14.43
CA ARG A 87 4.12 -0.77 -15.87
C ARG A 87 2.90 -1.30 -16.60
N GLN A 88 2.21 -2.29 -16.04
CA GLN A 88 1.08 -2.97 -16.67
C GLN A 88 -0.25 -2.25 -16.45
N GLN A 89 -0.38 -1.53 -15.34
CA GLN A 89 -1.60 -0.83 -14.94
C GLN A 89 -1.27 0.65 -14.61
N PRO A 90 -0.77 1.43 -15.57
CA PRO A 90 -0.28 2.80 -15.30
C PRO A 90 -1.37 3.78 -14.89
N HIS A 91 -2.64 3.42 -15.09
CA HIS A 91 -3.78 4.24 -14.69
C HIS A 91 -4.09 4.15 -13.17
N LEU A 92 -3.53 3.15 -12.48
CA LEU A 92 -3.77 2.99 -11.05
C LEU A 92 -2.90 3.97 -10.24
N ASP A 93 -3.50 4.57 -9.23
CA ASP A 93 -2.82 5.47 -8.31
C ASP A 93 -2.57 4.72 -7.00
N ILE A 94 -1.43 4.03 -6.94
CA ILE A 94 -1.01 3.25 -5.79
C ILE A 94 -0.02 4.08 -4.98
N ARG A 95 -0.31 4.25 -3.70
CA ARG A 95 0.52 5.02 -2.77
C ARG A 95 0.85 4.17 -1.55
N PHE A 96 2.04 4.35 -1.01
CA PHE A 96 2.51 3.57 0.13
C PHE A 96 2.38 4.35 1.44
N VAL A 97 2.01 3.64 2.49
CA VAL A 97 2.12 4.14 3.87
C VAL A 97 3.07 3.20 4.61
N PHE A 98 4.23 3.71 4.99
CA PHE A 98 5.25 2.95 5.70
C PHE A 98 5.17 3.18 7.20
N SER A 99 5.59 2.19 7.98
CA SER A 99 5.87 2.39 9.40
C SER A 99 7.07 3.34 9.57
N ASN A 100 8.09 3.21 8.69
CA ASN A 100 9.27 4.07 8.67
C ASN A 100 9.88 4.10 7.28
N SER A 101 9.62 5.18 6.53
CA SER A 101 10.13 5.36 5.17
C SER A 101 11.64 5.60 5.09
N LYS A 102 12.27 5.95 6.21
CA LYS A 102 13.73 6.14 6.29
C LYS A 102 14.50 4.83 6.34
N GLN A 103 13.82 3.71 6.55
CA GLN A 103 14.43 2.39 6.58
C GLN A 103 15.06 2.07 5.22
N LYS A 104 16.26 1.46 5.25
CA LYS A 104 16.98 1.10 4.02
C LYS A 104 16.37 -0.13 3.37
N ILE A 105 16.44 -0.19 2.03
CA ILE A 105 15.88 -1.31 1.28
C ILE A 105 16.63 -2.62 1.50
N SER A 106 17.89 -2.55 1.92
CA SER A 106 18.69 -3.71 2.33
C SER A 106 19.79 -3.27 3.29
N LYS A 107 20.42 -4.24 3.96
CA LYS A 107 21.45 -4.00 4.98
C LYS A 107 22.61 -3.14 4.48
N ASN A 108 23.04 -3.33 3.24
CA ASN A 108 24.21 -2.65 2.66
C ASN A 108 23.83 -1.51 1.71
N SER A 109 22.56 -1.19 1.60
CA SER A 109 22.10 -0.13 0.70
C SER A 109 22.05 1.23 1.41
N ARG A 110 22.34 2.28 0.66
CA ARG A 110 22.11 3.66 1.09
C ARG A 110 20.71 4.16 0.72
N THR A 111 19.98 3.39 -0.08
CA THR A 111 18.64 3.73 -0.56
C THR A 111 17.60 3.42 0.49
N SER A 112 16.84 4.43 0.93
CA SER A 112 15.69 4.24 1.81
C SER A 112 14.44 3.85 1.03
N TYR A 113 13.38 3.44 1.73
CA TYR A 113 12.07 3.23 1.11
C TYR A 113 11.57 4.51 0.45
N ALA A 114 11.76 5.66 1.11
CA ALA A 114 11.43 6.97 0.54
C ALA A 114 12.19 7.25 -0.74
N ASP A 115 13.50 7.01 -0.76
CA ASP A 115 14.33 7.20 -1.96
C ASP A 115 13.86 6.31 -3.11
N TRP A 116 13.53 5.07 -2.80
CA TRP A 116 13.02 4.13 -3.80
C TRP A 116 11.69 4.62 -4.40
N CYS A 117 10.78 5.07 -3.56
CA CYS A 117 9.49 5.62 -4.02
C CYS A 117 9.69 6.86 -4.90
N ASN A 118 10.54 7.79 -4.47
CA ASN A 118 10.82 9.00 -5.25
C ASN A 118 11.42 8.65 -6.61
N LYS A 119 12.36 7.70 -6.64
CA LYS A 119 12.99 7.25 -7.88
C LYS A 119 11.99 6.60 -8.85
N ASN A 120 11.03 5.85 -8.32
CA ASN A 120 10.10 5.04 -9.12
C ASN A 120 8.72 5.70 -9.28
N GLY A 121 8.55 6.93 -8.83
CA GLY A 121 7.33 7.70 -9.04
C GLY A 121 6.14 7.27 -8.19
N PHE A 122 6.38 6.78 -6.99
CA PHE A 122 5.32 6.47 -6.02
C PHE A 122 5.27 7.54 -4.93
N LEU A 123 4.07 8.00 -4.61
CA LEU A 123 3.83 8.81 -3.43
C LEU A 123 3.82 7.92 -2.18
N TYR A 124 4.29 8.45 -1.08
CA TYR A 124 4.34 7.73 0.19
C TYR A 124 4.10 8.67 1.36
N SER A 125 3.78 8.08 2.49
CA SER A 125 3.73 8.76 3.78
C SER A 125 4.17 7.81 4.89
N ASP A 126 4.38 8.34 6.07
CA ASP A 126 4.72 7.57 7.26
C ASP A 126 3.53 7.51 8.22
N LYS A 127 3.20 6.30 8.65
CA LYS A 127 2.23 5.97 9.73
C LYS A 127 0.78 6.33 9.46
N GLU A 128 0.48 7.36 8.68
CA GLU A 128 -0.88 7.84 8.44
C GLU A 128 -1.12 8.17 6.97
N ILE A 129 -2.38 8.08 6.56
CA ILE A 129 -2.82 8.57 5.26
C ILE A 129 -3.00 10.09 5.38
N PRO A 130 -2.27 10.91 4.61
CA PRO A 130 -2.42 12.36 4.68
C PRO A 130 -3.83 12.83 4.32
N ASP A 131 -4.32 13.84 5.00
CA ASP A 131 -5.61 14.46 4.67
C ASP A 131 -5.66 14.96 3.23
N SER A 132 -4.53 15.45 2.71
CA SER A 132 -4.43 15.89 1.31
C SER A 132 -4.78 14.79 0.32
N TRP A 133 -4.45 13.53 0.62
CA TRP A 133 -4.81 12.39 -0.23
C TRP A 133 -6.32 12.10 -0.17
N ILE A 134 -6.88 12.19 1.01
CA ILE A 134 -8.32 11.94 1.25
C ILE A 134 -9.17 13.00 0.55
N LYS A 135 -8.70 14.24 0.56
CA LYS A 135 -9.40 15.39 -0.03
C LYS A 135 -9.22 15.53 -1.54
N GLU A 136 -8.33 14.73 -2.14
CA GLU A 136 -8.20 14.74 -3.60
C GLU A 136 -9.53 14.37 -4.25
N ARG A 137 -9.85 15.03 -5.35
CA ARG A 137 -11.08 14.76 -6.10
C ARG A 137 -11.06 13.34 -6.63
N ARG A 138 -12.24 12.71 -6.63
CA ARG A 138 -12.42 11.44 -7.30
C ARG A 138 -11.98 11.56 -8.76
N ARG A 139 -11.14 10.62 -9.19
CA ARG A 139 -10.57 10.60 -10.53
C ARG A 139 -11.15 9.44 -11.31
N SER A 140 -11.60 9.72 -12.55
CA SER A 140 -11.85 8.69 -13.53
C SER A 140 -10.69 8.66 -14.53
N MET A 141 -10.36 7.47 -15.01
CA MET A 141 -9.32 7.29 -16.03
C MET A 141 -10.00 6.87 -17.32
N LYS A 142 -9.79 7.66 -18.37
CA LYS A 142 -10.22 7.32 -19.72
C LYS A 142 -8.99 7.37 -20.61
N ASP A 143 -8.74 6.28 -21.35
CA ASP A 143 -7.59 6.16 -22.28
C ASP A 143 -6.24 6.50 -21.62
N GLY A 144 -6.05 6.09 -20.36
CA GLY A 144 -4.83 6.33 -19.60
C GLY A 144 -4.63 7.76 -19.13
N ARG A 145 -5.61 8.64 -19.31
CA ARG A 145 -5.55 10.04 -18.83
C ARG A 145 -6.43 10.25 -17.62
N ARG A 146 -5.93 11.02 -16.65
CA ARG A 146 -6.74 11.45 -15.53
C ARG A 146 -7.77 12.48 -15.97
N ILE A 147 -9.02 12.20 -15.65
CA ILE A 147 -10.11 13.15 -15.83
C ILE A 147 -10.61 13.50 -14.43
N ASP A 148 -10.50 14.78 -14.07
CA ASP A 148 -11.12 15.27 -12.83
C ASP A 148 -12.64 15.23 -13.03
N SER A 149 -13.30 14.51 -12.13
CA SER A 149 -14.75 14.42 -12.10
C SER A 149 -15.36 15.54 -11.28
#